data_d7063c976e57db886399e132d0829011
#
_entry.id   d7063c976e57db886399e132d0829011
#
_cell.length_a   1.000
_cell.length_b   1.000
_cell.length_c   1.000
_cell.angle_alpha   90.00
_cell.angle_beta   90.00
_cell.angle_gamma   90.00
#
_symmetry.space_group_name_H-M   'P 1'
#
loop_
_entity.id
_entity.type
_entity.pdbx_description
1 polymer ?
#
loop_
_entity_poly.entity_id
_entity_poly.type
_entity_poly.pdbx_seq_one_letter_code
_entity_poly.pdbx_strand_id
1 'polypeptide(L)'
;PFFWGVHSALLLLFGTGLYVIKRRERLSRDVKYRRRLHAPRKAKKGIKNARGLLEKTPALFYDAVFKTLQEYLGDLFHLPSGGITIDVIDRELRQKNVPDEVLNRLKKIFDECDMVRYAPSEFSRDKMETTFRELTGVIDYLEQHK
;
A
#
# COMPACT_ATOMS: atom_id res chain seq x y z
N PRO A 1 -20.22 -33.65 -43.07
CA PRO A 1 -19.14 -33.84 -42.06
C PRO A 1 -18.40 -32.56 -41.73
N PHE A 2 -18.34 -31.57 -42.67
CA PHE A 2 -17.64 -30.28 -42.46
C PHE A 2 -18.32 -29.40 -41.40
N PHE A 3 -19.64 -29.43 -41.30
CA PHE A 3 -20.46 -28.64 -40.39
C PHE A 3 -20.19 -28.98 -38.90
N TRP A 4 -19.99 -30.24 -38.58
CA TRP A 4 -19.70 -30.71 -37.23
C TRP A 4 -18.30 -30.32 -36.75
N GLY A 5 -17.33 -30.24 -37.65
CA GLY A 5 -15.96 -29.84 -37.34
C GLY A 5 -15.86 -28.37 -36.94
N VAL A 6 -16.60 -27.47 -37.60
CA VAL A 6 -16.61 -26.07 -37.32
C VAL A 6 -17.23 -25.77 -35.94
N HIS A 7 -18.33 -26.47 -35.57
CA HIS A 7 -18.95 -26.31 -34.26
C HIS A 7 -18.08 -26.83 -33.12
N SER A 8 -17.37 -27.94 -33.34
CA SER A 8 -16.42 -28.45 -32.34
C SER A 8 -15.23 -27.53 -32.12
N ALA A 9 -14.72 -26.91 -33.19
CA ALA A 9 -13.62 -25.92 -33.08
C ALA A 9 -14.07 -24.66 -32.33
N LEU A 10 -15.27 -24.15 -32.57
CA LEU A 10 -15.86 -23.00 -31.88
C LEU A 10 -16.05 -23.29 -30.37
N LEU A 11 -16.54 -24.47 -30.00
CA LEU A 11 -16.72 -24.87 -28.61
C LEU A 11 -15.38 -25.02 -27.87
N LEU A 12 -14.34 -25.50 -28.53
CA LEU A 12 -12.99 -25.60 -27.95
C LEU A 12 -12.38 -24.23 -27.74
N LEU A 13 -12.54 -23.28 -28.69
CA LEU A 13 -12.09 -21.89 -28.54
C LEU A 13 -12.81 -21.17 -27.40
N PHE A 14 -14.11 -21.37 -27.29
CA PHE A 14 -14.91 -20.78 -26.20
C PHE A 14 -14.53 -21.38 -24.84
N GLY A 15 -14.37 -22.70 -24.77
CA GLY A 15 -13.96 -23.39 -23.53
C GLY A 15 -12.55 -23.00 -23.07
N THR A 16 -11.59 -22.87 -24.00
CA THR A 16 -10.23 -22.39 -23.68
C THR A 16 -10.23 -20.94 -23.25
N GLY A 17 -11.04 -20.08 -23.88
CA GLY A 17 -11.21 -18.68 -23.48
C GLY A 17 -11.73 -18.54 -22.04
N LEU A 18 -12.80 -19.25 -21.69
CA LEU A 18 -13.35 -19.26 -20.33
C LEU A 18 -12.37 -19.84 -19.30
N TYR A 19 -11.63 -20.88 -19.65
CA TYR A 19 -10.61 -21.45 -18.78
C TYR A 19 -9.48 -20.47 -18.47
N VAL A 20 -8.99 -19.74 -19.49
CA VAL A 20 -7.94 -18.74 -19.32
C VAL A 20 -8.42 -17.57 -18.44
N ILE A 21 -9.66 -17.08 -18.66
CA ILE A 21 -10.24 -16.01 -17.84
C ILE A 21 -10.36 -16.46 -16.38
N LYS A 22 -10.92 -17.64 -16.14
CA LYS A 22 -11.10 -18.20 -14.79
C LYS A 22 -9.77 -18.49 -14.09
N ARG A 23 -8.75 -18.90 -14.83
CA ARG A 23 -7.38 -19.08 -14.31
C ARG A 23 -6.74 -17.75 -13.94
N ARG A 24 -6.91 -16.70 -14.76
CA ARG A 24 -6.41 -15.35 -14.46
C ARG A 24 -7.08 -14.75 -13.22
N GLU A 25 -8.38 -14.94 -13.05
CA GLU A 25 -9.09 -14.49 -11.84
C GLU A 25 -8.59 -15.19 -10.58
N ARG A 26 -8.36 -16.52 -10.62
CA ARG A 26 -7.79 -17.25 -9.47
C ARG A 26 -6.39 -16.75 -9.13
N LEU A 27 -5.50 -16.63 -10.11
CA LEU A 27 -4.14 -16.10 -9.89
C LEU A 27 -4.15 -14.66 -9.35
N SER A 28 -5.05 -13.81 -9.83
CA SER A 28 -5.20 -12.45 -9.36
C SER A 28 -5.71 -12.39 -7.91
N ARG A 29 -6.64 -13.26 -7.52
CA ARG A 29 -7.11 -13.39 -6.13
C ARG A 29 -6.00 -13.88 -5.21
N ASP A 30 -5.22 -14.86 -5.61
CA ASP A 30 -4.11 -15.39 -4.82
C ASP A 30 -3.01 -14.33 -4.60
N VAL A 31 -2.69 -13.54 -5.62
CA VAL A 31 -1.71 -12.45 -5.51
C VAL A 31 -2.20 -11.35 -4.57
N LYS A 32 -3.48 -10.95 -4.68
CA LYS A 32 -4.09 -9.94 -3.80
C LYS A 32 -4.12 -10.42 -2.35
N TYR A 33 -4.52 -11.66 -2.13
CA TYR A 33 -4.54 -12.28 -0.80
C TYR A 33 -3.14 -12.37 -0.19
N ARG A 34 -2.15 -12.81 -0.96
CA ARG A 34 -0.75 -12.89 -0.51
C ARG A 34 -0.18 -11.51 -0.17
N ARG A 35 -0.43 -10.49 -0.99
CA ARG A 35 -0.01 -9.10 -0.69
C ARG A 35 -0.57 -8.62 0.64
N ARG A 36 -1.86 -8.82 0.88
CA ARG A 36 -2.52 -8.45 2.13
C ARG A 36 -1.94 -9.18 3.34
N LEU A 37 -1.56 -10.45 3.21
CA LEU A 37 -0.91 -11.22 4.27
C LEU A 37 0.52 -10.74 4.57
N HIS A 38 1.23 -10.25 3.56
CA HIS A 38 2.61 -9.78 3.72
C HIS A 38 2.73 -8.31 4.14
N ALA A 39 1.66 -7.51 3.97
CA ALA A 39 1.65 -6.09 4.32
C ALA A 39 2.12 -5.82 5.77
N PRO A 40 1.65 -6.54 6.81
CA PRO A 40 2.11 -6.31 8.19
C PRO A 40 3.59 -6.58 8.39
N ARG A 41 4.12 -7.61 7.72
CA ARG A 41 5.55 -7.95 7.84
C ARG A 41 6.43 -6.88 7.20
N LYS A 42 6.01 -6.36 6.04
CA LYS A 42 6.69 -5.24 5.38
C LYS A 42 6.63 -3.96 6.22
N ALA A 43 5.46 -3.65 6.78
CA ALA A 43 5.29 -2.52 7.68
C ALA A 43 6.23 -2.61 8.88
N LYS A 44 6.28 -3.76 9.58
CA LYS A 44 7.20 -3.97 10.71
C LYS A 44 8.66 -3.80 10.31
N LYS A 45 9.06 -4.30 9.15
CA LYS A 45 10.42 -4.13 8.64
C LYS A 45 10.72 -2.66 8.33
N GLY A 46 9.78 -1.95 7.70
CA GLY A 46 9.89 -0.52 7.40
C GLY A 46 9.96 0.33 8.67
N ILE A 47 9.11 0.06 9.66
CA ILE A 47 9.12 0.73 10.98
C ILE A 47 10.47 0.51 11.67
N LYS A 48 10.99 -0.71 11.68
CA LYS A 48 12.29 -1.01 12.26
C LYS A 48 13.42 -0.25 11.56
N ASN A 49 13.36 -0.14 10.23
CA ASN A 49 14.32 0.64 9.45
C ASN A 49 14.24 2.14 9.78
N ALA A 50 13.03 2.71 9.78
CA ALA A 50 12.82 4.11 10.14
C ALA A 50 13.31 4.43 11.55
N ARG A 51 13.08 3.52 12.53
CA ARG A 51 13.60 3.66 13.89
C ARG A 51 15.12 3.77 13.92
N GLY A 52 15.83 2.96 13.14
CA GLY A 52 17.28 3.00 13.05
C GLY A 52 17.84 4.30 12.41
N LEU A 53 16.97 5.07 11.75
CA LEU A 53 17.31 6.33 11.08
C LEU A 53 16.97 7.58 11.90
N LEU A 54 16.37 7.44 13.09
CA LEU A 54 16.05 8.56 13.97
C LEU A 54 17.27 9.38 14.40
N GLU A 55 18.46 8.77 14.41
CA GLU A 55 19.72 9.42 14.74
C GLU A 55 20.52 9.88 13.50
N LYS A 56 19.92 9.70 12.34
CA LYS A 56 20.48 10.13 11.05
C LYS A 56 19.86 11.45 10.57
N THR A 57 20.12 11.77 9.32
CA THR A 57 19.56 12.99 8.73
C THR A 57 18.03 12.88 8.55
N PRO A 58 17.28 13.98 8.72
CA PRO A 58 15.84 13.99 8.47
C PRO A 58 15.46 13.43 7.11
N ALA A 59 16.19 13.76 6.06
CA ALA A 59 15.93 13.27 4.71
C ALA A 59 15.89 11.73 4.62
N LEU A 60 16.85 11.05 5.24
CA LEU A 60 16.89 9.57 5.24
C LEU A 60 15.73 8.97 6.05
N PHE A 61 15.39 9.59 7.17
CA PHE A 61 14.29 9.13 8.01
C PHE A 61 12.95 9.26 7.27
N TYR A 62 12.63 10.44 6.74
CA TYR A 62 11.36 10.68 6.06
C TYR A 62 11.23 9.92 4.74
N ASP A 63 12.33 9.67 4.03
CA ASP A 63 12.32 8.78 2.86
C ASP A 63 11.94 7.33 3.26
N ALA A 64 12.48 6.83 4.37
CA ALA A 64 12.13 5.51 4.90
C ALA A 64 10.68 5.45 5.39
N VAL A 65 10.16 6.52 6.03
CA VAL A 65 8.76 6.65 6.43
C VAL A 65 7.84 6.60 5.21
N PHE A 66 8.12 7.43 4.21
CA PHE A 66 7.35 7.50 2.97
C PHE A 66 7.29 6.15 2.25
N LYS A 67 8.45 5.52 2.07
CA LYS A 67 8.56 4.20 1.45
C LYS A 67 7.77 3.14 2.21
N THR A 68 7.84 3.16 3.55
CA THR A 68 7.10 2.23 4.41
C THR A 68 5.61 2.36 4.21
N LEU A 69 5.09 3.60 4.17
CA LEU A 69 3.67 3.87 3.93
C LEU A 69 3.24 3.46 2.53
N GLN A 70 4.03 3.81 1.50
CA GLN A 70 3.71 3.44 0.12
C GLN A 70 3.63 1.91 -0.06
N GLU A 71 4.60 1.17 0.47
CA GLU A 71 4.62 -0.29 0.37
C GLU A 71 3.45 -0.92 1.15
N TYR A 72 3.20 -0.43 2.37
CA TYR A 72 2.13 -0.95 3.21
C TYR A 72 0.75 -0.68 2.62
N LEU A 73 0.46 0.57 2.27
CA LEU A 73 -0.83 0.95 1.71
C LEU A 73 -1.04 0.38 0.30
N GLY A 74 0.03 0.30 -0.49
CA GLY A 74 0.00 -0.35 -1.80
C GLY A 74 -0.39 -1.83 -1.70
N ASP A 75 0.15 -2.55 -0.73
CA ASP A 75 -0.21 -3.95 -0.48
C ASP A 75 -1.62 -4.09 0.13
N LEU A 76 -2.01 -3.16 1.01
CA LEU A 76 -3.33 -3.15 1.65
C LEU A 76 -4.47 -2.89 0.65
N PHE A 77 -4.28 -1.94 -0.28
CA PHE A 77 -5.26 -1.54 -1.29
C PHE A 77 -5.03 -2.19 -2.67
N HIS A 78 -4.01 -3.03 -2.79
CA HIS A 78 -3.63 -3.68 -4.06
C HIS A 78 -3.26 -2.69 -5.17
N LEU A 79 -2.73 -1.55 -4.79
CA LEU A 79 -2.25 -0.51 -5.70
C LEU A 79 -0.75 -0.65 -5.97
N PRO A 80 -0.25 -0.21 -7.13
CA PRO A 80 1.19 -0.06 -7.35
C PRO A 80 1.74 1.05 -6.44
N SER A 81 2.95 0.87 -5.91
CA SER A 81 3.55 1.85 -4.98
C SER A 81 3.63 3.27 -5.55
N GLY A 82 3.88 3.41 -6.85
CA GLY A 82 3.89 4.71 -7.53
C GLY A 82 2.52 5.36 -7.72
N GLY A 83 1.42 4.62 -7.49
CA GLY A 83 0.05 5.15 -7.55
C GLY A 83 -0.51 5.59 -6.20
N ILE A 84 0.31 5.55 -5.15
CA ILE A 84 -0.10 5.96 -3.80
C ILE A 84 0.06 7.47 -3.67
N THR A 85 -1.05 8.17 -3.79
CA THR A 85 -1.18 9.60 -3.52
C THR A 85 -2.13 9.82 -2.35
N ILE A 86 -2.06 10.98 -1.72
CA ILE A 86 -2.92 11.31 -0.57
C ILE A 86 -4.41 11.24 -0.94
N ASP A 87 -4.77 11.65 -2.15
CA ASP A 87 -6.16 11.64 -2.64
C ASP A 87 -6.69 10.21 -2.84
N VAL A 88 -5.83 9.32 -3.37
CA VAL A 88 -6.16 7.90 -3.53
C VAL A 88 -6.36 7.24 -2.16
N ILE A 89 -5.48 7.52 -1.22
CA ILE A 89 -5.54 7.00 0.15
C ILE A 89 -6.80 7.52 0.87
N ASP A 90 -7.09 8.81 0.79
CA ASP A 90 -8.28 9.41 1.40
C ASP A 90 -9.56 8.71 0.90
N ARG A 91 -9.68 8.51 -0.40
CA ARG A 91 -10.83 7.82 -1.00
C ARG A 91 -10.95 6.36 -0.52
N GLU A 92 -9.86 5.60 -0.55
CA GLU A 92 -9.85 4.18 -0.17
C GLU A 92 -10.15 3.99 1.34
N LEU A 93 -9.61 4.85 2.19
CA LEU A 93 -9.82 4.78 3.64
C LEU A 93 -11.23 5.24 4.04
N ARG A 94 -11.79 6.26 3.38
CA ARG A 94 -13.18 6.69 3.61
C ARG A 94 -14.18 5.61 3.23
N GLN A 95 -13.94 4.86 2.16
CA GLN A 95 -14.79 3.72 1.79
C GLN A 95 -14.79 2.61 2.85
N LYS A 96 -13.75 2.55 3.67
CA LYS A 96 -13.62 1.60 4.80
C LYS A 96 -14.07 2.18 6.15
N ASN A 97 -14.70 3.36 6.15
CA ASN A 97 -15.17 4.06 7.35
C ASN A 97 -14.04 4.30 8.39
N VAL A 98 -12.83 4.56 7.92
CA VAL A 98 -11.72 4.94 8.80
C VAL A 98 -11.98 6.35 9.37
N PRO A 99 -11.80 6.57 10.69
CA PRO A 99 -12.02 7.86 11.31
C PRO A 99 -11.18 8.98 10.70
N ASP A 100 -11.75 10.18 10.62
CA ASP A 100 -11.06 11.36 10.10
C ASP A 100 -9.78 11.69 10.88
N GLU A 101 -9.71 11.34 12.16
CA GLU A 101 -8.50 11.52 12.97
C GLU A 101 -7.31 10.72 12.39
N VAL A 102 -7.52 9.46 12.02
CA VAL A 102 -6.48 8.61 11.43
C VAL A 102 -6.07 9.11 10.04
N LEU A 103 -7.06 9.57 9.25
CA LEU A 103 -6.82 10.18 7.95
C LEU A 103 -5.97 11.45 8.07
N ASN A 104 -6.28 12.32 9.02
CA ASN A 104 -5.55 13.56 9.24
C ASN A 104 -4.11 13.30 9.70
N ARG A 105 -3.88 12.31 10.57
CA ARG A 105 -2.54 11.87 10.96
C ARG A 105 -1.75 11.38 9.75
N LEU A 106 -2.37 10.58 8.91
CA LEU A 106 -1.73 10.06 7.70
C LEU A 106 -1.37 11.18 6.71
N LYS A 107 -2.29 12.11 6.47
CA LYS A 107 -2.05 13.30 5.63
C LYS A 107 -0.87 14.10 6.16
N LYS A 108 -0.84 14.38 7.46
CA LYS A 108 0.26 15.09 8.10
C LYS A 108 1.61 14.41 7.87
N ILE A 109 1.68 13.07 7.98
CA ILE A 109 2.92 12.34 7.73
C ILE A 109 3.37 12.50 6.27
N PHE A 110 2.45 12.42 5.30
CA PHE A 110 2.76 12.63 3.89
C PHE A 110 3.25 14.06 3.61
N ASP A 111 2.59 15.06 4.18
CA ASP A 111 2.99 16.47 4.06
C ASP A 111 4.40 16.69 4.63
N GLU A 112 4.71 16.11 5.79
CA GLU A 112 6.04 16.18 6.40
C GLU A 112 7.10 15.51 5.53
N CYS A 113 6.79 14.36 4.91
CA CYS A 113 7.69 13.68 3.97
C CYS A 113 7.99 14.56 2.74
N ASP A 114 7.01 15.29 2.25
CA ASP A 114 7.21 16.20 1.12
C ASP A 114 7.97 17.46 1.54
N MET A 115 7.66 18.04 2.68
CA MET A 115 8.29 19.29 3.18
C MET A 115 9.78 19.11 3.49
N VAL A 116 10.21 17.95 3.97
CA VAL A 116 11.62 17.70 4.31
C VAL A 116 12.56 17.88 3.12
N ARG A 117 12.07 17.70 1.91
CA ARG A 117 12.84 17.90 0.67
C ARG A 117 13.22 19.36 0.43
N TYR A 118 12.41 20.29 0.94
CA TYR A 118 12.58 21.73 0.73
C TYR A 118 13.18 22.44 1.94
N ALA A 119 12.89 21.96 3.16
CA ALA A 119 13.30 22.57 4.41
C ALA A 119 13.74 21.53 5.46
N PRO A 120 14.83 20.77 5.22
CA PRO A 120 15.27 19.71 6.13
C PRO A 120 15.68 20.22 7.52
N SER A 121 16.11 21.48 7.64
CA SER A 121 16.52 22.09 8.91
C SER A 121 15.37 22.32 9.89
N GLU A 122 14.13 22.33 9.42
CA GLU A 122 12.95 22.46 10.28
C GLU A 122 12.55 21.16 10.99
N PHE A 123 13.20 20.04 10.63
CA PHE A 123 12.89 18.72 11.13
C PHE A 123 13.90 18.29 12.21
N SER A 124 13.59 18.67 13.45
CA SER A 124 14.36 18.23 14.62
C SER A 124 14.15 16.75 14.92
N ARG A 125 15.03 16.20 15.77
CA ARG A 125 14.89 14.83 16.28
C ARG A 125 13.53 14.60 16.95
N ASP A 126 13.08 15.53 17.80
CA ASP A 126 11.79 15.43 18.51
C ASP A 126 10.61 15.37 17.53
N LYS A 127 10.70 16.10 16.43
CA LYS A 127 9.70 16.06 15.37
C LYS A 127 9.72 14.71 14.65
N MET A 128 10.90 14.17 14.35
CA MET A 128 11.05 12.81 13.78
C MET A 128 10.50 11.73 14.71
N GLU A 129 10.76 11.80 16.01
CA GLU A 129 10.21 10.87 17.01
C GLU A 129 8.68 10.96 17.09
N THR A 130 8.13 12.16 16.97
CA THR A 130 6.68 12.37 16.91
C THR A 130 6.08 11.73 15.66
N THR A 131 6.65 11.99 14.49
CA THR A 131 6.23 11.36 13.22
C THR A 131 6.35 9.83 13.28
N PHE A 132 7.40 9.32 13.91
CA PHE A 132 7.58 7.88 14.11
C PHE A 132 6.45 7.26 14.94
N ARG A 133 6.03 7.93 16.03
CA ARG A 133 4.89 7.47 16.85
C ARG A 133 3.58 7.54 16.08
N GLU A 134 3.36 8.59 15.31
CA GLU A 134 2.18 8.72 14.45
C GLU A 134 2.13 7.61 13.39
N LEU A 135 3.25 7.35 12.72
CA LEU A 135 3.39 6.27 11.74
C LEU A 135 3.01 4.91 12.34
N THR A 136 3.59 4.60 13.51
CA THR A 136 3.32 3.33 14.18
C THR A 136 1.85 3.22 14.59
N GLY A 137 1.28 4.29 15.16
CA GLY A 137 -0.12 4.34 15.57
C GLY A 137 -1.10 4.17 14.42
N VAL A 138 -0.84 4.80 13.29
CA VAL A 138 -1.68 4.66 12.07
C VAL A 138 -1.62 3.24 11.53
N ILE A 139 -0.44 2.65 11.43
CA ILE A 139 -0.28 1.26 10.94
C ILE A 139 -0.96 0.27 11.89
N ASP A 140 -0.77 0.42 13.20
CA ASP A 140 -1.40 -0.45 14.20
C ASP A 140 -2.93 -0.35 14.15
N TYR A 141 -3.47 0.87 14.00
CA TYR A 141 -4.91 1.07 13.84
C TYR A 141 -5.44 0.34 12.60
N LEU A 142 -4.79 0.51 11.44
CA LEU A 142 -5.21 -0.12 10.19
C LEU A 142 -5.08 -1.64 10.23
N GLU A 143 -4.12 -2.18 10.99
CA GLU A 143 -3.96 -3.61 11.18
C GLU A 143 -5.09 -4.23 12.05
N GLN A 144 -5.58 -3.49 13.03
CA GLN A 144 -6.67 -3.95 13.92
C GLN A 144 -8.06 -3.87 13.27
N HIS A 145 -8.23 -3.01 12.26
CA HIS A 145 -9.54 -2.73 11.65
C HIS A 145 -9.62 -3.12 10.16
N LYS A 146 -8.92 -4.17 9.76
CA LYS A 146 -8.88 -4.72 8.38
C LYS A 146 -10.20 -5.34 7.94
#